data_87cbcf8162c1439747cffc6579f598cf
#
_entry.id   87cbcf8162c1439747cffc6579f598cf
#
_cell.length_a   1.000
_cell.length_b   1.000
_cell.length_c   1.000
_cell.angle_alpha   90.00
_cell.angle_beta   90.00
_cell.angle_gamma   90.00
#
_symmetry.space_group_name_H-M   'P 1'
#
loop_
_entity.id
_entity.type
_entity.pdbx_description
1 polymer ?
#
loop_
_entity_poly.entity_id
_entity_poly.type
_entity_poly.pdbx_seq_one_letter_code
_entity_poly.pdbx_strand_id
1 'polypeptide(L)'
;EQIFPDNRVLVESGRLLISPRSGDDSYESARLSDGEKAVIYYLGCALLTPPRSPMIVDNPGLFLNRAVMGRVWDMAEAIHPGPIVYVTHNLDFASTRSSMPGTITVWVKSYDAAHHTWDYELLPEGSEISEDVFLALLGARKPVLFIEGDSVRSIDAKLYPLVFPDYSVKSLGSCNKVIEATRTFNSLGALHSLAATGIVDRDRRTDREVEYLRSHSVLVPEVAEIENILMLEDVIRAVASYHGRDPHKAFTKVKRTLLKLFSAELNQQALLHTRHYVKRTTEYSVDRRFDNIGQLEAHVGSLVDQLAPRKYYNNLVSLFRSYVAKADYNSVLRVYNRKSMVSETNVGSLTGGPGSDLRSYSNDTIAILRAGGREAGEIARAIRRCFGVDTTNVK
;
A
#
# COMPACT_ATOMS: atom_id res chain seq x y z
N GLU A 1 26.11 8.37 28.09
CA GLU A 1 27.01 7.33 27.52
C GLU A 1 26.29 6.43 26.51
N GLN A 2 25.06 6.03 26.74
CA GLN A 2 24.32 5.16 25.76
C GLN A 2 24.04 5.87 24.42
N ILE A 3 23.91 7.21 24.43
CA ILE A 3 23.71 8.02 23.20
C ILE A 3 25.05 8.44 22.60
N PHE A 4 26.03 8.73 23.44
CA PHE A 4 27.38 9.10 23.05
C PHE A 4 28.39 8.11 23.64
N PRO A 5 28.62 6.96 23.02
CA PRO A 5 29.42 5.88 23.57
C PRO A 5 30.91 6.23 23.74
N ASP A 6 31.39 7.22 22.97
CA ASP A 6 32.80 7.68 23.02
C ASP A 6 33.08 8.68 24.08
N ASN A 7 32.07 9.15 24.83
CA ASN A 7 32.18 10.17 25.85
C ASN A 7 31.75 9.64 27.22
N ARG A 8 32.46 10.07 28.28
CA ARG A 8 32.05 9.89 29.68
C ARG A 8 31.60 11.25 30.22
N VAL A 9 30.54 11.24 31.00
CA VAL A 9 30.01 12.40 31.68
C VAL A 9 30.48 12.34 33.14
N LEU A 10 31.19 13.35 33.59
CA LEU A 10 31.71 13.47 34.94
C LEU A 10 31.11 14.71 35.62
N VAL A 11 30.90 14.64 36.92
CA VAL A 11 30.46 15.76 37.71
C VAL A 11 31.54 16.06 38.75
N GLU A 12 32.24 17.19 38.59
CA GLU A 12 33.27 17.62 39.52
C GLU A 12 32.97 19.05 40.02
N SER A 13 32.93 19.20 41.33
CA SER A 13 32.67 20.52 41.99
C SER A 13 31.41 21.23 41.47
N GLY A 14 30.34 20.45 41.16
CA GLY A 14 29.09 20.99 40.62
C GLY A 14 29.15 21.39 39.15
N ARG A 15 30.24 21.09 38.45
CA ARG A 15 30.38 21.29 37.00
C ARG A 15 30.27 19.98 36.24
N LEU A 16 29.65 20.05 35.09
CA LEU A 16 29.54 18.92 34.18
C LEU A 16 30.73 18.93 33.21
N LEU A 17 31.55 17.90 33.29
CA LEU A 17 32.70 17.68 32.42
C LEU A 17 32.45 16.49 31.50
N ILE A 18 32.97 16.62 30.31
CA ILE A 18 32.93 15.54 29.29
C ILE A 18 34.35 15.06 29.08
N SER A 19 34.57 13.76 29.23
CA SER A 19 35.85 13.10 29.00
C SER A 19 35.73 12.13 27.82
N PRO A 20 36.38 12.38 26.67
CA PRO A 20 36.47 11.41 25.59
C PRO A 20 37.15 10.14 26.07
N ARG A 21 36.65 8.96 25.65
CA ARG A 21 37.29 7.67 25.99
C ARG A 21 38.67 7.49 25.36
N SER A 22 38.93 8.23 24.30
CA SER A 22 40.17 8.15 23.53
C SER A 22 41.23 9.19 23.91
N GLY A 23 40.97 10.01 24.95
CA GLY A 23 41.89 11.10 25.35
C GLY A 23 41.87 11.43 26.85
N ASP A 24 42.96 12.05 27.35
CA ASP A 24 43.08 12.42 28.76
C ASP A 24 42.49 13.79 29.11
N ASP A 25 42.12 14.59 28.11
CA ASP A 25 41.62 15.94 28.35
C ASP A 25 40.10 15.98 28.48
N SER A 26 39.60 16.25 29.68
CA SER A 26 38.22 16.61 29.93
C SER A 26 37.93 18.06 29.58
N TYR A 27 36.72 18.33 29.07
CA TYR A 27 36.27 19.70 28.75
C TYR A 27 34.93 20.03 29.37
N GLU A 28 34.67 21.30 29.62
CA GLU A 28 33.42 21.76 30.20
C GLU A 28 32.24 21.58 29.22
N SER A 29 31.05 21.33 29.77
CA SER A 29 29.80 21.18 29.01
C SER A 29 29.48 22.41 28.11
N ALA A 30 30.02 23.57 28.37
CA ALA A 30 29.91 24.77 27.54
C ALA A 30 30.44 24.54 26.11
N ARG A 31 31.43 23.64 25.93
CA ARG A 31 32.03 23.30 24.63
C ARG A 31 31.31 22.23 23.84
N LEU A 32 30.26 21.64 24.41
CA LEU A 32 29.40 20.68 23.70
C LEU A 32 28.69 21.32 22.51
N SER A 33 28.43 20.54 21.50
CA SER A 33 27.53 20.89 20.41
C SER A 33 26.10 21.12 20.93
N ASP A 34 25.29 21.87 20.19
CA ASP A 34 23.90 22.13 20.59
C ASP A 34 23.08 20.87 20.70
N GLY A 35 23.35 19.85 19.84
CA GLY A 35 22.69 18.56 19.94
C GLY A 35 23.05 17.78 21.21
N GLU A 36 24.33 17.79 21.63
CA GLU A 36 24.79 17.17 22.88
C GLU A 36 24.22 17.87 24.11
N LYS A 37 24.19 19.22 24.08
CA LYS A 37 23.52 20.00 25.12
C LYS A 37 22.04 19.69 25.23
N ALA A 38 21.35 19.57 24.10
CA ALA A 38 19.93 19.22 24.05
C ALA A 38 19.65 17.83 24.67
N VAL A 39 20.48 16.83 24.36
CA VAL A 39 20.36 15.50 24.96
C VAL A 39 20.47 15.53 26.47
N ILE A 40 21.50 16.22 27.00
CA ILE A 40 21.71 16.35 28.45
C ILE A 40 20.54 17.09 29.10
N TYR A 41 20.05 18.14 28.45
CA TYR A 41 18.92 18.94 28.92
C TYR A 41 17.64 18.12 28.99
N TYR A 42 17.27 17.41 27.90
CA TYR A 42 16.03 16.63 27.84
C TYR A 42 16.03 15.49 28.85
N LEU A 43 17.14 14.74 28.94
CA LEU A 43 17.24 13.64 29.93
C LEU A 43 17.30 14.19 31.35
N GLY A 44 17.94 15.34 31.56
CA GLY A 44 17.95 16.03 32.86
C GLY A 44 16.55 16.48 33.28
N CYS A 45 15.77 17.04 32.37
CA CYS A 45 14.37 17.39 32.62
C CYS A 45 13.53 16.13 32.97
N ALA A 46 13.71 15.02 32.25
CA ALA A 46 13.02 13.77 32.54
C ALA A 46 13.34 13.22 33.94
N LEU A 47 14.59 13.32 34.37
CA LEU A 47 15.04 12.91 35.72
C LEU A 47 14.52 13.82 36.86
N LEU A 48 14.45 15.13 36.59
CA LEU A 48 14.10 16.13 37.60
C LEU A 48 12.59 16.37 37.71
N THR A 49 11.81 16.02 36.69
CA THR A 49 10.36 16.14 36.73
C THR A 49 9.77 15.19 37.76
N PRO A 50 8.91 15.65 38.70
CA PRO A 50 8.30 14.78 39.70
C PRO A 50 7.55 13.63 39.06
N PRO A 51 7.60 12.41 39.65
CA PRO A 51 7.10 11.17 39.01
C PRO A 51 5.61 11.19 38.59
N ARG A 52 4.79 12.04 39.16
CA ARG A 52 3.34 12.14 38.85
C ARG A 52 2.98 13.38 38.07
N SER A 53 3.96 14.22 37.75
CA SER A 53 3.74 15.43 36.98
C SER A 53 3.83 15.14 35.48
N PRO A 54 2.95 15.69 34.63
CA PRO A 54 3.11 15.58 33.20
C PRO A 54 4.32 16.39 32.73
N MET A 55 5.08 15.82 31.82
CA MET A 55 6.15 16.54 31.10
C MET A 55 5.62 16.94 29.72
N ILE A 56 5.61 18.25 29.44
CA ILE A 56 5.16 18.76 28.13
C ILE A 56 6.40 19.13 27.31
N VAL A 57 6.48 18.58 26.12
CA VAL A 57 7.61 18.75 25.21
C VAL A 57 7.12 19.39 23.92
N ASP A 58 7.45 20.64 23.72
CA ASP A 58 7.19 21.33 22.47
C ASP A 58 8.37 21.13 21.51
N ASN A 59 8.07 20.66 20.30
CA ASN A 59 9.04 20.39 19.24
C ASN A 59 10.18 19.44 19.66
N PRO A 60 9.90 18.14 19.90
CA PRO A 60 10.86 17.16 20.42
C PRO A 60 12.07 16.91 19.50
N GLY A 61 12.04 17.40 18.27
CA GLY A 61 13.16 17.33 17.33
C GLY A 61 14.14 18.48 17.40
N LEU A 62 13.90 19.48 18.26
CA LEU A 62 14.75 20.69 18.33
C LEU A 62 16.18 20.32 18.71
N PHE A 63 17.15 20.75 17.91
CA PHE A 63 18.57 20.44 18.00
C PHE A 63 18.97 18.96 17.93
N LEU A 64 18.04 18.06 17.74
CA LEU A 64 18.32 16.62 17.62
C LEU A 64 18.38 16.17 16.16
N ASN A 65 19.41 15.40 15.85
CA ASN A 65 19.50 14.68 14.61
C ASN A 65 18.46 13.54 14.59
N ARG A 66 17.87 13.27 13.43
CA ARG A 66 16.83 12.21 13.24
C ARG A 66 17.26 10.83 13.78
N ALA A 67 18.55 10.48 13.62
CA ALA A 67 19.08 9.18 14.07
C ALA A 67 19.18 9.07 15.60
N VAL A 68 19.27 10.19 16.33
CA VAL A 68 19.43 10.24 17.77
C VAL A 68 18.10 10.53 18.47
N MET A 69 17.21 11.27 17.84
CA MET A 69 15.94 11.75 18.40
C MET A 69 15.11 10.61 19.01
N GLY A 70 14.90 9.51 18.28
CA GLY A 70 14.14 8.36 18.78
C GLY A 70 14.71 7.81 20.08
N ARG A 71 16.03 7.57 20.12
CA ARG A 71 16.73 7.02 21.31
C ARG A 71 16.66 7.94 22.52
N VAL A 72 16.74 9.26 22.31
CA VAL A 72 16.66 10.24 23.41
C VAL A 72 15.30 10.15 24.08
N TRP A 73 14.23 10.11 23.29
CA TRP A 73 12.89 10.06 23.84
C TRP A 73 12.51 8.68 24.38
N ASP A 74 13.01 7.58 23.81
CA ASP A 74 12.88 6.23 24.40
C ASP A 74 13.52 6.19 25.81
N MET A 75 14.68 6.85 25.97
CA MET A 75 15.33 6.95 27.28
C MET A 75 14.59 7.88 28.24
N ALA A 76 14.08 9.02 27.75
CA ALA A 76 13.32 9.95 28.56
C ALA A 76 12.03 9.31 29.11
N GLU A 77 11.31 8.55 28.27
CA GLU A 77 10.12 7.79 28.64
C GLU A 77 10.45 6.66 29.65
N ALA A 78 11.60 6.01 29.51
CA ALA A 78 12.05 4.99 30.48
C ALA A 78 12.45 5.58 31.84
N ILE A 79 12.92 6.83 31.87
CA ILE A 79 13.36 7.54 33.09
C ILE A 79 12.17 8.19 33.80
N HIS A 80 11.26 8.83 33.04
CA HIS A 80 10.12 9.56 33.60
C HIS A 80 8.89 8.65 33.72
N PRO A 81 8.44 8.32 34.93
CA PRO A 81 7.31 7.41 35.12
C PRO A 81 5.94 8.07 34.96
N GLY A 82 5.89 9.37 34.68
CA GLY A 82 4.67 10.14 34.47
C GLY A 82 4.30 10.27 33.01
N PRO A 83 3.15 10.87 32.67
CA PRO A 83 2.75 11.10 31.31
C PRO A 83 3.65 12.12 30.62
N ILE A 84 4.00 11.86 29.36
CA ILE A 84 4.72 12.82 28.50
C ILE A 84 3.78 13.23 27.37
N VAL A 85 3.65 14.55 27.18
CA VAL A 85 2.85 15.15 26.10
C VAL A 85 3.80 15.77 25.09
N TYR A 86 3.80 15.24 23.89
CA TYR A 86 4.58 15.80 22.78
C TYR A 86 3.71 16.70 21.92
N VAL A 87 4.13 17.94 21.69
CA VAL A 87 3.53 18.84 20.71
C VAL A 87 4.51 18.93 19.53
N THR A 88 4.09 18.51 18.36
CA THR A 88 4.98 18.42 17.20
C THR A 88 4.25 18.58 15.88
N HIS A 89 4.93 19.18 14.92
CA HIS A 89 4.55 19.17 13.50
C HIS A 89 5.37 18.14 12.69
N ASN A 90 6.26 17.40 13.34
CA ASN A 90 7.07 16.36 12.72
C ASN A 90 6.28 15.03 12.72
N LEU A 91 5.68 14.70 11.58
CA LEU A 91 4.84 13.52 11.42
C LEU A 91 5.64 12.21 11.51
N ASP A 92 6.92 12.19 11.14
CA ASP A 92 7.79 11.03 11.33
C ASP A 92 7.98 10.71 12.82
N PHE A 93 8.16 11.75 13.64
CA PHE A 93 8.26 11.58 15.10
C PHE A 93 6.92 11.13 15.69
N ALA A 94 5.82 11.80 15.32
CA ALA A 94 4.48 11.44 15.77
C ALA A 94 4.14 9.99 15.43
N SER A 95 4.45 9.54 14.20
CA SER A 95 4.26 8.16 13.75
C SER A 95 5.01 7.13 14.60
N THR A 96 6.25 7.43 15.00
CA THR A 96 7.00 6.50 15.88
C THR A 96 6.44 6.42 17.29
N ARG A 97 5.82 7.50 17.81
CA ARG A 97 5.23 7.51 19.16
C ARG A 97 3.80 6.94 19.16
N SER A 98 2.99 7.21 18.15
CA SER A 98 1.62 6.69 18.05
C SER A 98 1.54 5.16 18.05
N SER A 99 2.58 4.48 17.56
CA SER A 99 2.66 3.02 17.55
C SER A 99 2.97 2.40 18.94
N MET A 100 3.28 3.22 19.96
CA MET A 100 3.59 2.72 21.29
C MET A 100 2.32 2.46 22.11
N PRO A 101 2.26 1.35 22.88
CA PRO A 101 1.10 1.03 23.70
C PRO A 101 0.75 2.16 24.68
N GLY A 102 -0.53 2.52 24.74
CA GLY A 102 -1.06 3.57 25.65
C GLY A 102 -0.83 4.99 25.19
N THR A 103 -0.40 5.20 23.95
CA THR A 103 -0.28 6.53 23.34
C THR A 103 -1.61 6.97 22.73
N ILE A 104 -2.04 8.19 23.02
CA ILE A 104 -3.21 8.82 22.40
C ILE A 104 -2.69 9.92 21.48
N THR A 105 -3.09 9.87 20.22
CA THR A 105 -2.69 10.86 19.22
C THR A 105 -3.84 11.82 18.91
N VAL A 106 -3.59 13.10 19.06
CA VAL A 106 -4.56 14.18 18.84
C VAL A 106 -4.12 15.02 17.65
N TRP A 107 -4.99 15.14 16.65
CA TRP A 107 -4.78 16.03 15.53
C TRP A 107 -5.44 17.39 15.81
N VAL A 108 -4.64 18.43 15.99
CA VAL A 108 -5.13 19.79 16.17
C VAL A 108 -5.28 20.47 14.82
N LYS A 109 -6.50 20.88 14.47
CA LYS A 109 -6.87 21.50 13.19
C LYS A 109 -6.70 23.02 13.22
N SER A 110 -7.26 23.66 14.24
CA SER A 110 -7.26 25.11 14.38
C SER A 110 -7.42 25.55 15.84
N TYR A 111 -7.10 26.80 16.08
CA TYR A 111 -7.38 27.49 17.34
C TYR A 111 -8.15 28.77 17.06
N ASP A 112 -9.31 28.91 17.66
CA ASP A 112 -10.09 30.14 17.64
C ASP A 112 -9.68 31.02 18.82
N ALA A 113 -8.90 32.07 18.51
CA ALA A 113 -8.41 32.99 19.52
C ALA A 113 -9.53 33.87 20.14
N ALA A 114 -10.65 34.09 19.46
CA ALA A 114 -11.76 34.90 19.95
C ALA A 114 -12.57 34.16 21.02
N HIS A 115 -12.71 32.85 20.88
CA HIS A 115 -13.48 32.01 21.81
C HIS A 115 -12.60 31.12 22.69
N HIS A 116 -11.27 31.18 22.54
CA HIS A 116 -10.30 30.32 23.23
C HIS A 116 -10.60 28.82 23.09
N THR A 117 -11.05 28.39 21.89
CA THR A 117 -11.43 26.99 21.62
C THR A 117 -10.48 26.35 20.61
N TRP A 118 -10.21 25.07 20.83
CA TRP A 118 -9.42 24.24 19.94
C TRP A 118 -10.36 23.35 19.12
N ASP A 119 -10.18 23.32 17.80
CA ASP A 119 -10.77 22.28 16.95
C ASP A 119 -9.75 21.15 16.80
N TYR A 120 -10.07 19.97 17.32
CA TYR A 120 -9.18 18.83 17.32
C TYR A 120 -9.97 17.52 17.14
N GLU A 121 -9.28 16.51 16.69
CA GLU A 121 -9.81 15.14 16.57
C GLU A 121 -8.81 14.13 17.13
N LEU A 122 -9.35 13.07 17.75
CA LEU A 122 -8.58 11.89 18.11
C LEU A 122 -8.38 11.04 16.87
N LEU A 123 -7.16 10.58 16.63
CA LEU A 123 -6.93 9.63 15.54
C LEU A 123 -7.63 8.31 15.88
N PRO A 124 -8.23 7.65 14.88
CA PRO A 124 -9.04 6.46 15.11
C PRO A 124 -8.20 5.29 15.61
N GLU A 125 -8.53 4.77 16.79
CA GLU A 125 -8.00 3.52 17.29
C GLU A 125 -8.66 2.34 16.56
N GLY A 126 -7.85 1.35 16.13
CA GLY A 126 -8.37 0.10 15.56
C GLY A 126 -8.82 0.18 14.10
N SER A 127 -8.47 1.22 13.35
CA SER A 127 -8.66 1.22 11.90
C SER A 127 -7.68 0.24 11.23
N GLU A 128 -8.09 -0.35 10.08
CA GLU A 128 -7.20 -1.18 9.25
C GLU A 128 -5.95 -0.42 8.75
N ILE A 129 -5.99 0.91 8.82
CA ILE A 129 -4.84 1.79 8.62
C ILE A 129 -4.22 2.01 9.99
N SER A 130 -2.98 1.55 10.19
CA SER A 130 -2.26 1.87 11.40
C SER A 130 -2.02 3.39 11.50
N GLU A 131 -2.03 3.95 12.71
CA GLU A 131 -1.86 5.39 12.95
C GLU A 131 -0.58 5.95 12.30
N ASP A 132 0.50 5.16 12.31
CA ASP A 132 1.77 5.54 11.67
C ASP A 132 1.63 5.72 10.15
N VAL A 133 0.87 4.85 9.48
CA VAL A 133 0.55 5.01 8.06
C VAL A 133 -0.33 6.22 7.83
N PHE A 134 -1.33 6.44 8.67
CA PHE A 134 -2.22 7.60 8.56
C PHE A 134 -1.45 8.91 8.72
N LEU A 135 -0.61 9.04 9.74
CA LEU A 135 0.24 10.21 9.96
C LEU A 135 1.24 10.44 8.83
N ALA A 136 1.87 9.36 8.31
CA ALA A 136 2.75 9.47 7.15
C ALA A 136 2.03 9.96 5.89
N LEU A 137 0.72 9.67 5.76
CA LEU A 137 -0.12 10.11 4.65
C LEU A 137 -0.56 11.56 4.80
N LEU A 138 -0.85 12.02 6.01
CA LEU A 138 -1.18 13.43 6.28
C LEU A 138 -0.03 14.37 5.89
N GLY A 139 1.22 13.91 5.98
CA GLY A 139 2.39 14.65 5.50
C GLY A 139 2.59 14.60 3.99
N ALA A 140 1.89 13.71 3.27
CA ALA A 140 1.97 13.65 1.84
C ALA A 140 1.14 14.77 1.20
N ARG A 141 1.74 15.49 0.25
CA ARG A 141 1.03 16.55 -0.52
C ARG A 141 0.32 16.00 -1.76
N LYS A 142 0.27 14.68 -1.92
CA LYS A 142 -0.30 13.98 -3.07
C LYS A 142 -1.45 13.09 -2.62
N PRO A 143 -2.47 12.86 -3.48
CA PRO A 143 -3.49 11.86 -3.20
C PRO A 143 -2.85 10.49 -2.96
N VAL A 144 -3.54 9.65 -2.21
CA VAL A 144 -3.02 8.36 -1.75
C VAL A 144 -3.50 7.24 -2.67
N LEU A 145 -2.61 6.31 -2.99
CA LEU A 145 -2.94 5.08 -3.72
C LEU A 145 -2.62 3.87 -2.83
N PHE A 146 -3.66 3.23 -2.30
CA PHE A 146 -3.52 1.96 -1.58
C PHE A 146 -3.47 0.79 -2.56
N ILE A 147 -2.52 -0.11 -2.37
CA ILE A 147 -2.32 -1.27 -3.25
C ILE A 147 -2.20 -2.56 -2.44
N GLU A 148 -2.47 -3.67 -3.09
CA GLU A 148 -2.18 -5.00 -2.56
C GLU A 148 -0.67 -5.26 -2.53
N GLY A 149 -0.28 -6.41 -1.96
CA GLY A 149 1.12 -6.84 -1.93
C GLY A 149 1.92 -6.30 -0.74
N ASP A 150 3.11 -6.84 -0.61
CA ASP A 150 4.08 -6.54 0.44
C ASP A 150 4.98 -5.37 -0.02
N SER A 151 5.24 -4.43 0.87
CA SER A 151 5.87 -3.13 0.58
C SER A 151 7.24 -3.18 -0.11
N VAL A 152 7.93 -4.32 -0.13
CA VAL A 152 9.34 -4.41 -0.58
C VAL A 152 9.54 -5.35 -1.78
N ARG A 153 8.77 -6.43 -1.89
CA ARG A 153 9.05 -7.54 -2.83
C ARG A 153 8.03 -7.69 -3.95
N SER A 154 6.82 -7.18 -3.77
CA SER A 154 5.75 -7.35 -4.76
C SER A 154 6.01 -6.55 -6.04
N ILE A 155 5.46 -7.03 -7.14
CA ILE A 155 5.48 -6.33 -8.43
C ILE A 155 4.71 -5.02 -8.30
N ASP A 156 3.58 -5.03 -7.60
CA ASP A 156 2.71 -3.88 -7.34
C ASP A 156 3.47 -2.69 -6.76
N ALA A 157 4.23 -2.92 -5.67
CA ALA A 157 4.99 -1.88 -4.99
C ALA A 157 6.08 -1.25 -5.86
N LYS A 158 6.54 -1.95 -6.89
CA LYS A 158 7.56 -1.46 -7.83
C LYS A 158 6.96 -0.83 -9.07
N LEU A 159 5.82 -1.33 -9.54
CA LEU A 159 5.17 -0.93 -10.79
C LEU A 159 4.31 0.33 -10.59
N TYR A 160 3.40 0.32 -9.62
CA TYR A 160 2.41 1.39 -9.49
C TYR A 160 2.98 2.77 -9.17
N PRO A 161 4.08 2.96 -8.40
CA PRO A 161 4.71 4.28 -8.26
C PRO A 161 5.21 4.89 -9.58
N LEU A 162 5.59 4.03 -10.54
CA LEU A 162 6.05 4.46 -11.86
C LEU A 162 4.89 4.76 -12.80
N VAL A 163 3.78 4.04 -12.65
CA VAL A 163 2.56 4.23 -13.45
C VAL A 163 1.74 5.41 -12.93
N PHE A 164 1.70 5.62 -11.62
CA PHE A 164 0.93 6.68 -10.94
C PHE A 164 1.83 7.62 -10.12
N PRO A 165 2.76 8.37 -10.74
CA PRO A 165 3.72 9.24 -10.05
C PRO A 165 3.05 10.41 -9.30
N ASP A 166 1.80 10.72 -9.63
CA ASP A 166 1.01 11.78 -8.99
C ASP A 166 0.40 11.34 -7.65
N TYR A 167 0.54 10.07 -7.28
CA TYR A 167 0.04 9.50 -6.04
C TYR A 167 1.16 9.15 -5.07
N SER A 168 0.84 9.18 -3.78
CA SER A 168 1.64 8.54 -2.72
C SER A 168 1.19 7.08 -2.59
N VAL A 169 2.00 6.13 -3.07
CA VAL A 169 1.62 4.71 -3.12
C VAL A 169 1.96 4.02 -1.80
N LYS A 170 0.99 3.28 -1.22
CA LYS A 170 1.15 2.52 0.03
C LYS A 170 0.62 1.10 -0.13
N SER A 171 1.45 0.10 0.19
CA SER A 171 1.08 -1.32 0.20
C SER A 171 0.45 -1.71 1.53
N LEU A 172 -0.68 -2.42 1.49
CA LEU A 172 -1.43 -2.86 2.68
C LEU A 172 -1.53 -4.39 2.81
N GLY A 173 -1.00 -5.14 1.85
CA GLY A 173 -0.89 -6.59 1.86
C GLY A 173 -2.09 -7.32 1.27
N SER A 174 -3.31 -7.05 1.69
CA SER A 174 -4.50 -7.79 1.23
C SER A 174 -5.58 -6.91 0.62
N CYS A 175 -6.36 -7.48 -0.29
CA CYS A 175 -7.52 -6.86 -0.93
C CYS A 175 -8.49 -6.22 0.08
N ASN A 176 -8.84 -6.92 1.16
CA ASN A 176 -9.78 -6.41 2.16
C ASN A 176 -9.22 -5.16 2.85
N LYS A 177 -7.94 -5.18 3.22
CA LYS A 177 -7.26 -4.02 3.81
C LYS A 177 -7.25 -2.82 2.87
N VAL A 178 -7.00 -3.04 1.59
CA VAL A 178 -7.04 -1.95 0.59
C VAL A 178 -8.44 -1.33 0.50
N ILE A 179 -9.48 -2.16 0.43
CA ILE A 179 -10.87 -1.69 0.33
C ILE A 179 -11.26 -0.90 1.60
N GLU A 180 -11.01 -1.46 2.78
CA GLU A 180 -11.36 -0.82 4.05
C GLU A 180 -10.55 0.45 4.29
N ALA A 181 -9.24 0.41 4.06
CA ALA A 181 -8.39 1.58 4.17
C ALA A 181 -8.83 2.73 3.25
N THR A 182 -9.17 2.41 1.99
CA THR A 182 -9.66 3.42 1.05
C THR A 182 -10.96 4.06 1.54
N ARG A 183 -11.90 3.24 2.02
CA ARG A 183 -13.19 3.73 2.53
C ARG A 183 -13.01 4.56 3.80
N THR A 184 -12.25 4.05 4.77
CA THR A 184 -11.98 4.73 6.03
C THR A 184 -11.27 6.06 5.79
N PHE A 185 -10.22 6.08 4.98
CA PHE A 185 -9.49 7.30 4.65
C PHE A 185 -10.41 8.34 4.00
N ASN A 186 -11.22 7.97 3.03
CA ASN A 186 -12.13 8.89 2.36
C ASN A 186 -13.30 9.35 3.28
N SER A 187 -13.74 8.52 4.25
CA SER A 187 -14.74 8.93 5.23
C SER A 187 -14.23 9.98 6.21
N LEU A 188 -12.91 10.03 6.42
CA LEU A 188 -12.21 11.01 7.25
C LEU A 188 -11.79 12.27 6.46
N GLY A 189 -12.38 12.51 5.30
CA GLY A 189 -12.06 13.67 4.44
C GLY A 189 -12.21 15.04 5.12
N ALA A 190 -12.96 15.13 6.22
CA ALA A 190 -13.01 16.32 7.06
C ALA A 190 -11.69 16.60 7.80
N LEU A 191 -10.86 15.56 8.05
CA LEU A 191 -9.55 15.66 8.70
C LEU A 191 -8.44 16.11 7.74
N HIS A 192 -8.58 15.77 6.47
CA HIS A 192 -7.58 16.03 5.45
C HIS A 192 -8.27 16.34 4.11
N SER A 193 -7.68 17.18 3.30
CA SER A 193 -8.16 17.49 1.94
C SER A 193 -7.65 16.52 0.86
N LEU A 194 -7.12 15.36 1.27
CA LEU A 194 -6.55 14.37 0.36
C LEU A 194 -7.61 13.33 -0.03
N ALA A 195 -7.57 12.89 -1.28
CA ALA A 195 -8.36 11.75 -1.73
C ALA A 195 -7.51 10.47 -1.71
N ALA A 196 -8.12 9.36 -1.32
CA ALA A 196 -7.53 8.05 -1.44
C ALA A 196 -8.21 7.23 -2.53
N THR A 197 -7.42 6.47 -3.25
CA THR A 197 -7.86 5.50 -4.25
C THR A 197 -7.24 4.15 -3.91
N GLY A 198 -8.00 3.06 -4.00
CA GLY A 198 -7.49 1.70 -3.84
C GLY A 198 -7.26 1.04 -5.21
N ILE A 199 -6.30 0.13 -5.30
CA ILE A 199 -6.17 -0.80 -6.43
C ILE A 199 -6.23 -2.21 -5.89
N VAL A 200 -7.11 -3.04 -6.46
CA VAL A 200 -7.23 -4.46 -6.17
C VAL A 200 -7.33 -5.26 -7.46
N ASP A 201 -6.84 -6.50 -7.44
CA ASP A 201 -6.98 -7.40 -8.57
C ASP A 201 -8.46 -7.68 -8.89
N ARG A 202 -8.75 -7.88 -10.19
CA ARG A 202 -10.09 -8.29 -10.61
C ARG A 202 -10.42 -9.70 -10.16
N ASP A 203 -9.44 -10.58 -10.20
CA ASP A 203 -9.65 -12.00 -9.93
C ASP A 203 -10.82 -12.58 -10.75
N ARG A 204 -11.78 -13.17 -10.03
CA ARG A 204 -13.00 -13.75 -10.60
C ARG A 204 -14.26 -12.96 -10.25
N ARG A 205 -14.09 -11.67 -9.91
CA ARG A 205 -15.21 -10.77 -9.55
C ARG A 205 -16.14 -10.59 -10.71
N THR A 206 -17.43 -10.56 -10.41
CA THR A 206 -18.48 -10.21 -11.36
C THR A 206 -18.42 -8.72 -11.70
N ASP A 207 -19.03 -8.31 -12.82
CA ASP A 207 -19.07 -6.89 -13.20
C ASP A 207 -19.79 -6.04 -12.15
N ARG A 208 -20.80 -6.57 -11.49
CA ARG A 208 -21.51 -5.90 -10.39
C ARG A 208 -20.60 -5.65 -9.18
N GLU A 209 -19.75 -6.60 -8.80
CA GLU A 209 -18.78 -6.42 -7.73
C GLU A 209 -17.73 -5.37 -8.10
N VAL A 210 -17.28 -5.38 -9.36
CA VAL A 210 -16.31 -4.38 -9.88
C VAL A 210 -16.93 -2.98 -9.87
N GLU A 211 -18.17 -2.83 -10.31
CA GLU A 211 -18.88 -1.55 -10.32
C GLU A 211 -19.08 -1.02 -8.90
N TYR A 212 -19.44 -1.89 -7.95
CA TYR A 212 -19.52 -1.54 -6.55
C TYR A 212 -18.18 -1.04 -5.98
N LEU A 213 -17.07 -1.70 -6.29
CA LEU A 213 -15.74 -1.28 -5.84
C LEU A 213 -15.35 0.07 -6.44
N ARG A 214 -15.59 0.26 -7.74
CA ARG A 214 -15.30 1.52 -8.43
C ARG A 214 -16.11 2.70 -7.87
N SER A 215 -17.37 2.46 -7.50
CA SER A 215 -18.20 3.51 -6.85
C SER A 215 -17.69 3.92 -5.46
N HIS A 216 -16.78 3.11 -4.86
CA HIS A 216 -16.13 3.38 -3.58
C HIS A 216 -14.64 3.74 -3.72
N SER A 217 -14.26 4.33 -4.86
CA SER A 217 -12.89 4.77 -5.15
C SER A 217 -11.85 3.64 -5.17
N VAL A 218 -12.28 2.40 -5.45
CA VAL A 218 -11.38 1.27 -5.62
C VAL A 218 -11.32 0.88 -7.09
N LEU A 219 -10.16 1.09 -7.72
CA LEU A 219 -9.91 0.73 -9.10
C LEU A 219 -9.69 -0.78 -9.21
N VAL A 220 -10.32 -1.36 -10.23
CA VAL A 220 -10.20 -2.77 -10.58
C VAL A 220 -9.80 -2.85 -12.05
N PRO A 221 -8.72 -3.57 -12.41
CA PRO A 221 -8.27 -3.65 -13.80
C PRO A 221 -9.29 -4.40 -14.69
N GLU A 222 -9.20 -4.16 -15.98
CA GLU A 222 -9.99 -4.91 -16.97
C GLU A 222 -9.45 -6.32 -17.22
N VAL A 223 -8.35 -6.69 -16.60
CA VAL A 223 -7.72 -8.03 -16.64
C VAL A 223 -7.75 -8.69 -15.28
N ALA A 224 -7.46 -10.00 -15.18
CA ALA A 224 -7.66 -10.78 -13.96
C ALA A 224 -6.75 -10.37 -12.80
N GLU A 225 -5.46 -10.30 -13.00
CA GLU A 225 -4.45 -10.00 -11.97
C GLU A 225 -3.26 -9.20 -12.56
N ILE A 226 -2.33 -8.81 -11.71
CA ILE A 226 -1.18 -7.98 -12.12
C ILE A 226 -0.32 -8.65 -13.19
N GLU A 227 -0.18 -9.98 -13.17
CA GLU A 227 0.51 -10.71 -14.22
C GLU A 227 -0.14 -10.49 -15.59
N ASN A 228 -1.46 -10.38 -15.63
CA ASN A 228 -2.22 -10.10 -16.86
C ASN A 228 -2.03 -8.65 -17.32
N ILE A 229 -1.78 -7.71 -16.42
CA ILE A 229 -1.44 -6.32 -16.76
C ILE A 229 -0.14 -6.28 -17.58
N LEU A 230 0.87 -7.06 -17.18
CA LEU A 230 2.12 -7.18 -17.91
C LEU A 230 1.96 -7.85 -19.29
N MET A 231 0.86 -8.58 -19.48
CA MET A 231 0.53 -9.26 -20.74
C MET A 231 -0.37 -8.43 -21.66
N LEU A 232 -0.68 -7.18 -21.33
CA LEU A 232 -1.41 -6.29 -22.23
C LEU A 232 -0.68 -6.16 -23.58
N GLU A 233 -1.43 -6.16 -24.70
CA GLU A 233 -0.86 -6.07 -26.05
C GLU A 233 0.12 -4.90 -26.17
N ASP A 234 -0.28 -3.70 -25.73
CA ASP A 234 0.53 -2.50 -25.84
C ASP A 234 1.80 -2.58 -24.96
N VAL A 235 1.74 -3.26 -23.80
CA VAL A 235 2.90 -3.50 -22.95
C VAL A 235 3.91 -4.42 -23.67
N ILE A 236 3.43 -5.55 -24.19
CA ILE A 236 4.29 -6.50 -24.92
C ILE A 236 4.93 -5.82 -26.14
N ARG A 237 4.16 -5.03 -26.88
CA ARG A 237 4.65 -4.30 -28.06
C ARG A 237 5.71 -3.25 -27.70
N ALA A 238 5.48 -2.50 -26.63
CA ALA A 238 6.42 -1.48 -26.17
C ALA A 238 7.74 -2.11 -25.69
N VAL A 239 7.68 -3.19 -24.91
CA VAL A 239 8.89 -3.93 -24.48
C VAL A 239 9.65 -4.49 -25.67
N ALA A 240 8.96 -5.07 -26.66
CA ALA A 240 9.59 -5.56 -27.88
C ALA A 240 10.26 -4.45 -28.68
N SER A 241 9.60 -3.29 -28.83
CA SER A 241 10.17 -2.11 -29.48
C SER A 241 11.43 -1.61 -28.78
N TYR A 242 11.40 -1.52 -27.44
CA TYR A 242 12.55 -1.09 -26.64
C TYR A 242 13.80 -1.94 -26.91
N HIS A 243 13.64 -3.25 -27.07
CA HIS A 243 14.73 -4.18 -27.37
C HIS A 243 15.00 -4.36 -28.89
N GLY A 244 14.42 -3.53 -29.74
CA GLY A 244 14.62 -3.61 -31.19
C GLY A 244 14.05 -4.88 -31.83
N ARG A 245 13.08 -5.53 -31.18
CA ARG A 245 12.35 -6.68 -31.74
C ARG A 245 11.12 -6.22 -32.50
N ASP A 246 10.64 -7.04 -33.44
CA ASP A 246 9.39 -6.79 -34.16
C ASP A 246 8.19 -6.96 -33.21
N PRO A 247 7.49 -5.84 -32.85
CA PRO A 247 6.42 -5.89 -31.85
C PRO A 247 5.23 -6.73 -32.31
N HIS A 248 4.95 -6.74 -33.63
CA HIS A 248 3.83 -7.49 -34.18
C HIS A 248 4.09 -9.00 -34.11
N LYS A 249 5.29 -9.43 -34.49
CA LYS A 249 5.67 -10.86 -34.43
C LYS A 249 5.73 -11.36 -32.99
N ALA A 250 6.29 -10.56 -32.09
CA ALA A 250 6.36 -10.91 -30.66
C ALA A 250 4.95 -11.13 -30.10
N PHE A 251 4.08 -10.14 -30.25
CA PHE A 251 2.70 -10.22 -29.75
C PHE A 251 1.92 -11.38 -30.38
N THR A 252 2.01 -11.56 -31.70
CA THR A 252 1.28 -12.65 -32.40
C THR A 252 1.66 -14.04 -31.86
N LYS A 253 2.95 -14.25 -31.53
CA LYS A 253 3.39 -15.52 -30.93
C LYS A 253 2.85 -15.69 -29.51
N VAL A 254 2.94 -14.65 -28.69
CA VAL A 254 2.41 -14.65 -27.31
C VAL A 254 0.91 -14.93 -27.32
N LYS A 255 0.16 -14.17 -28.13
CA LYS A 255 -1.30 -14.33 -28.28
C LYS A 255 -1.67 -15.75 -28.64
N ARG A 256 -1.01 -16.35 -29.63
CA ARG A 256 -1.26 -17.73 -30.07
C ARG A 256 -1.03 -18.73 -28.93
N THR A 257 0.06 -18.59 -28.20
CA THR A 257 0.39 -19.48 -27.09
C THR A 257 -0.60 -19.32 -25.94
N LEU A 258 -0.93 -18.09 -25.54
CA LEU A 258 -1.90 -17.82 -24.48
C LEU A 258 -3.27 -18.42 -24.79
N LEU A 259 -3.78 -18.22 -26.00
CA LEU A 259 -5.07 -18.77 -26.42
C LEU A 259 -5.07 -20.31 -26.40
N LYS A 260 -3.95 -20.94 -26.79
CA LYS A 260 -3.78 -22.40 -26.70
C LYS A 260 -3.81 -22.86 -25.23
N LEU A 261 -3.09 -22.20 -24.34
CA LEU A 261 -3.08 -22.50 -22.89
C LEU A 261 -4.49 -22.37 -22.30
N PHE A 262 -5.15 -21.26 -22.55
CA PHE A 262 -6.50 -21.03 -22.09
C PHE A 262 -7.50 -22.07 -22.62
N SER A 263 -7.41 -22.43 -23.90
CA SER A 263 -8.26 -23.46 -24.52
C SER A 263 -8.09 -24.82 -23.84
N ALA A 264 -6.88 -25.19 -23.45
CA ALA A 264 -6.61 -26.43 -22.74
C ALA A 264 -7.21 -26.47 -21.33
N GLU A 265 -7.31 -25.32 -20.67
CA GLU A 265 -7.79 -25.18 -19.28
C GLU A 265 -9.21 -24.62 -19.17
N LEU A 266 -9.88 -24.39 -20.26
CA LEU A 266 -11.16 -23.69 -20.34
C LEU A 266 -12.20 -24.20 -19.32
N ASN A 267 -12.39 -25.51 -19.25
CA ASN A 267 -13.34 -26.12 -18.33
C ASN A 267 -12.95 -25.93 -16.87
N GLN A 268 -11.64 -25.99 -16.56
CA GLN A 268 -11.11 -25.74 -15.21
C GLN A 268 -11.32 -24.27 -14.81
N GLN A 269 -11.03 -23.33 -15.71
CA GLN A 269 -11.28 -21.91 -15.45
C GLN A 269 -12.76 -21.61 -15.22
N ALA A 270 -13.65 -22.18 -16.04
CA ALA A 270 -15.10 -22.06 -15.85
C ALA A 270 -15.54 -22.62 -14.48
N LEU A 271 -14.97 -23.74 -14.03
CA LEU A 271 -15.25 -24.31 -12.71
C LEU A 271 -14.77 -23.39 -11.58
N LEU A 272 -13.59 -22.81 -11.69
CA LEU A 272 -13.04 -21.89 -10.70
C LEU A 272 -13.88 -20.60 -10.59
N HIS A 273 -14.34 -20.04 -11.70
CA HIS A 273 -15.28 -18.91 -11.71
C HIS A 273 -16.63 -19.28 -11.09
N THR A 274 -17.16 -20.48 -11.41
CA THR A 274 -18.40 -20.98 -10.81
C THR A 274 -18.26 -21.15 -9.29
N ARG A 275 -17.14 -21.70 -8.82
CA ARG A 275 -16.85 -21.84 -7.40
C ARG A 275 -16.82 -20.47 -6.70
N HIS A 276 -16.17 -19.48 -7.32
CA HIS A 276 -16.13 -18.12 -6.78
C HIS A 276 -17.54 -17.51 -6.67
N TYR A 277 -18.32 -17.61 -7.74
CA TYR A 277 -19.71 -17.16 -7.76
C TYR A 277 -20.56 -17.82 -6.66
N VAL A 278 -20.50 -19.14 -6.55
CA VAL A 278 -21.24 -19.88 -5.50
C VAL A 278 -20.81 -19.41 -4.11
N LYS A 279 -19.50 -19.35 -3.84
CA LYS A 279 -18.98 -18.91 -2.56
C LYS A 279 -19.50 -17.52 -2.18
N ARG A 280 -19.32 -16.54 -3.07
CA ARG A 280 -19.70 -15.15 -2.80
C ARG A 280 -21.21 -14.96 -2.64
N THR A 281 -21.99 -15.58 -3.52
CA THR A 281 -23.45 -15.47 -3.43
C THR A 281 -23.99 -16.13 -2.17
N THR A 282 -23.40 -17.27 -1.75
CA THR A 282 -23.77 -17.90 -0.48
C THR A 282 -23.41 -17.01 0.73
N GLU A 283 -22.20 -16.46 0.77
CA GLU A 283 -21.79 -15.51 1.82
C GLU A 283 -22.82 -14.36 1.96
N TYR A 284 -23.11 -13.65 0.88
CA TYR A 284 -24.08 -12.54 0.90
C TYR A 284 -25.51 -12.98 1.25
N SER A 285 -25.90 -14.19 0.93
CA SER A 285 -27.26 -14.63 1.20
C SER A 285 -27.46 -15.10 2.64
N VAL A 286 -26.42 -15.63 3.28
CA VAL A 286 -26.45 -16.07 4.68
C VAL A 286 -26.25 -14.93 5.67
N ASP A 287 -25.63 -13.83 5.26
CA ASP A 287 -25.48 -12.60 6.08
C ASP A 287 -26.81 -11.86 6.32
N ARG A 288 -27.93 -12.34 5.77
CA ARG A 288 -29.26 -11.80 6.05
C ARG A 288 -29.70 -12.09 7.49
N ARG A 289 -30.54 -11.24 8.05
CA ARG A 289 -31.18 -11.52 9.32
C ARG A 289 -32.29 -12.55 9.14
N PHE A 290 -32.31 -13.54 10.00
CA PHE A 290 -33.34 -14.56 10.10
C PHE A 290 -33.97 -14.49 11.50
N ASP A 291 -35.30 -14.58 11.59
CA ASP A 291 -36.00 -14.49 12.85
C ASP A 291 -36.02 -15.82 13.60
N ASN A 292 -35.84 -16.93 12.91
CA ASN A 292 -35.81 -18.26 13.51
C ASN A 292 -35.05 -19.28 12.62
N ILE A 293 -34.75 -20.44 13.21
CA ILE A 293 -33.97 -21.49 12.55
C ILE A 293 -34.68 -22.06 11.31
N GLY A 294 -36.01 -22.15 11.34
CA GLY A 294 -36.80 -22.68 10.20
C GLY A 294 -36.67 -21.78 8.95
N GLN A 295 -36.63 -20.47 9.12
CA GLN A 295 -36.37 -19.55 8.02
C GLN A 295 -34.96 -19.74 7.45
N LEU A 296 -33.95 -19.93 8.32
CA LEU A 296 -32.58 -20.21 7.88
C LEU A 296 -32.51 -21.54 7.10
N GLU A 297 -33.11 -22.62 7.62
CA GLU A 297 -33.12 -23.92 6.96
C GLU A 297 -33.80 -23.88 5.57
N ALA A 298 -34.98 -23.25 5.48
CA ALA A 298 -35.70 -23.07 4.23
C ALA A 298 -34.86 -22.26 3.22
N HIS A 299 -34.19 -21.20 3.68
CA HIS A 299 -33.34 -20.37 2.85
C HIS A 299 -32.14 -21.16 2.33
N VAL A 300 -31.39 -21.84 3.21
CA VAL A 300 -30.23 -22.68 2.85
C VAL A 300 -30.67 -23.82 1.89
N GLY A 301 -31.81 -24.46 2.15
CA GLY A 301 -32.36 -25.49 1.28
C GLY A 301 -32.66 -25.01 -0.16
N SER A 302 -33.08 -23.73 -0.30
CA SER A 302 -33.39 -23.14 -1.62
C SER A 302 -32.16 -22.64 -2.37
N LEU A 303 -31.00 -22.50 -1.70
CA LEU A 303 -29.80 -21.87 -2.30
C LEU A 303 -29.28 -22.60 -3.54
N VAL A 304 -29.33 -23.94 -3.57
CA VAL A 304 -28.83 -24.72 -4.72
C VAL A 304 -29.60 -24.39 -5.99
N ASP A 305 -30.93 -24.27 -5.87
CA ASP A 305 -31.80 -23.96 -7.01
C ASP A 305 -31.63 -22.49 -7.45
N GLN A 306 -31.50 -21.57 -6.49
CA GLN A 306 -31.28 -20.15 -6.77
C GLN A 306 -29.90 -19.89 -7.43
N LEU A 307 -28.87 -20.55 -6.96
CA LEU A 307 -27.50 -20.43 -7.49
C LEU A 307 -27.36 -21.09 -8.86
N ALA A 308 -28.13 -22.18 -9.10
CA ALA A 308 -28.11 -22.97 -10.35
C ALA A 308 -26.67 -23.18 -10.90
N PRO A 309 -25.73 -23.76 -10.12
CA PRO A 309 -24.29 -23.73 -10.44
C PRO A 309 -23.97 -24.44 -11.75
N ARG A 310 -24.70 -25.49 -12.12
CA ARG A 310 -24.52 -26.16 -13.39
C ARG A 310 -24.88 -25.29 -14.60
N LYS A 311 -25.96 -24.52 -14.48
CA LYS A 311 -26.37 -23.58 -15.53
C LYS A 311 -25.33 -22.48 -15.70
N TYR A 312 -24.87 -21.89 -14.57
CA TYR A 312 -23.81 -20.87 -14.55
C TYR A 312 -22.53 -21.40 -15.20
N TYR A 313 -22.06 -22.59 -14.80
CA TYR A 313 -20.88 -23.24 -15.38
C TYR A 313 -21.01 -23.43 -16.91
N ASN A 314 -22.14 -23.99 -17.39
CA ASN A 314 -22.34 -24.22 -18.81
C ASN A 314 -22.33 -22.92 -19.62
N ASN A 315 -22.90 -21.85 -19.07
CA ASN A 315 -22.87 -20.53 -19.68
C ASN A 315 -21.42 -20.01 -19.81
N LEU A 316 -20.61 -20.16 -18.75
CA LEU A 316 -19.19 -19.78 -18.79
C LEU A 316 -18.40 -20.60 -19.81
N VAL A 317 -18.60 -21.91 -19.86
CA VAL A 317 -17.96 -22.79 -20.87
C VAL A 317 -18.28 -22.30 -22.28
N SER A 318 -19.56 -22.01 -22.57
CA SER A 318 -19.96 -21.48 -23.86
C SER A 318 -19.35 -20.14 -24.19
N LEU A 319 -19.32 -19.23 -23.21
CA LEU A 319 -18.72 -17.91 -23.34
C LEU A 319 -17.20 -18.02 -23.60
N PHE A 320 -16.49 -18.81 -22.83
CA PHE A 320 -15.04 -18.99 -22.97
C PHE A 320 -14.65 -19.63 -24.28
N ARG A 321 -15.47 -20.61 -24.77
CA ARG A 321 -15.30 -21.15 -26.12
C ARG A 321 -15.44 -20.09 -27.20
N SER A 322 -16.36 -19.13 -27.01
CA SER A 322 -16.53 -18.03 -27.97
C SER A 322 -15.30 -17.10 -28.00
N TYR A 323 -14.64 -16.86 -26.87
CA TYR A 323 -13.41 -16.08 -26.81
C TYR A 323 -12.28 -16.74 -27.59
N VAL A 324 -12.11 -18.05 -27.41
CA VAL A 324 -11.10 -18.83 -28.15
C VAL A 324 -11.39 -18.82 -29.66
N ALA A 325 -12.65 -19.09 -30.05
CA ALA A 325 -13.07 -19.13 -31.45
C ALA A 325 -12.87 -17.79 -32.19
N LYS A 326 -13.10 -16.68 -31.49
CA LYS A 326 -12.89 -15.32 -32.01
C LYS A 326 -11.45 -14.82 -31.86
N ALA A 327 -10.57 -15.60 -31.26
CA ALA A 327 -9.22 -15.19 -30.86
C ALA A 327 -9.23 -13.88 -30.06
N ASP A 328 -10.21 -13.70 -29.17
CA ASP A 328 -10.39 -12.51 -28.35
C ASP A 328 -9.43 -12.52 -27.15
N TYR A 329 -8.26 -11.93 -27.37
CA TYR A 329 -7.18 -11.89 -26.42
C TYR A 329 -7.54 -11.14 -25.13
N ASN A 330 -8.20 -9.99 -25.26
CA ASN A 330 -8.54 -9.14 -24.12
C ASN A 330 -9.57 -9.80 -23.20
N SER A 331 -10.61 -10.44 -23.77
CA SER A 331 -11.57 -11.20 -22.99
C SER A 331 -10.93 -12.40 -22.29
N VAL A 332 -9.93 -13.04 -22.90
CA VAL A 332 -9.17 -14.11 -22.24
C VAL A 332 -8.33 -13.54 -21.09
N LEU A 333 -7.61 -12.44 -21.25
CA LEU A 333 -6.87 -11.81 -20.14
C LEU A 333 -7.77 -11.39 -18.97
N ARG A 334 -9.03 -11.06 -19.24
CA ARG A 334 -10.00 -10.67 -18.22
C ARG A 334 -10.40 -11.82 -17.30
N VAL A 335 -10.39 -13.05 -17.79
CA VAL A 335 -10.94 -14.22 -17.08
C VAL A 335 -9.90 -15.28 -16.74
N TYR A 336 -8.72 -15.21 -17.34
CA TYR A 336 -7.67 -16.21 -17.18
C TYR A 336 -6.73 -15.83 -16.05
N ASN A 337 -7.00 -16.37 -14.86
CA ASN A 337 -6.20 -16.18 -13.67
C ASN A 337 -5.17 -17.33 -13.57
N ARG A 338 -3.94 -17.09 -14.06
CA ARG A 338 -2.84 -18.07 -14.09
C ARG A 338 -1.47 -17.38 -13.98
N LYS A 339 -0.83 -17.52 -12.83
CA LYS A 339 0.49 -16.90 -12.55
C LYS A 339 1.62 -17.36 -13.48
N SER A 340 1.55 -18.61 -13.98
CA SER A 340 2.58 -19.16 -14.89
C SER A 340 2.43 -18.74 -16.36
N MET A 341 1.41 -17.94 -16.72
CA MET A 341 1.20 -17.56 -18.13
C MET A 341 2.39 -16.81 -18.73
N VAL A 342 3.08 -15.97 -17.98
CA VAL A 342 4.24 -15.21 -18.44
C VAL A 342 5.36 -16.17 -18.86
N SER A 343 5.71 -17.15 -18.02
CA SER A 343 6.76 -18.12 -18.31
C SER A 343 6.34 -19.06 -19.45
N GLU A 344 5.12 -19.54 -19.46
CA GLU A 344 4.64 -20.49 -20.47
C GLU A 344 4.46 -19.87 -21.86
N THR A 345 4.16 -18.57 -21.93
CA THR A 345 4.12 -17.85 -23.22
C THR A 345 5.52 -17.43 -23.70
N ASN A 346 6.51 -17.55 -22.85
CA ASN A 346 7.90 -17.15 -23.15
C ASN A 346 8.02 -15.67 -23.61
N VAL A 347 7.15 -14.80 -23.08
CA VAL A 347 7.04 -13.41 -23.49
C VAL A 347 8.36 -12.65 -23.31
N GLY A 348 9.06 -12.82 -22.21
CA GLY A 348 10.33 -12.15 -21.94
C GLY A 348 11.37 -12.40 -23.06
N SER A 349 11.61 -13.66 -23.42
CA SER A 349 12.54 -13.98 -24.51
C SER A 349 12.03 -13.54 -25.89
N LEU A 350 10.72 -13.58 -26.12
CA LEU A 350 10.13 -13.14 -27.39
C LEU A 350 10.21 -11.63 -27.60
N THR A 351 10.18 -10.87 -26.53
CA THR A 351 10.34 -9.40 -26.57
C THR A 351 11.81 -8.96 -26.56
N GLY A 352 12.74 -9.87 -26.34
CA GLY A 352 14.18 -9.58 -26.31
C GLY A 352 14.75 -9.23 -24.94
N GLY A 353 13.92 -9.28 -23.88
CA GLY A 353 14.36 -9.11 -22.51
C GLY A 353 15.13 -10.32 -21.96
N PRO A 354 15.71 -10.20 -20.77
CA PRO A 354 16.45 -11.29 -20.12
C PRO A 354 15.49 -12.35 -19.57
N GLY A 355 15.67 -13.58 -19.99
CA GLY A 355 14.93 -14.74 -19.49
C GLY A 355 13.47 -14.80 -19.93
N SER A 356 12.77 -15.86 -19.50
CA SER A 356 11.37 -16.11 -19.85
C SER A 356 10.44 -16.21 -18.63
N ASP A 357 10.99 -16.09 -17.42
CA ASP A 357 10.19 -16.14 -16.20
C ASP A 357 9.54 -14.79 -15.85
N LEU A 358 8.52 -14.82 -14.99
CA LEU A 358 7.77 -13.64 -14.56
C LEU A 358 8.68 -12.59 -13.91
N ARG A 359 9.66 -13.03 -13.09
CA ARG A 359 10.53 -12.10 -12.36
C ARG A 359 11.42 -11.32 -13.30
N SER A 360 12.02 -11.97 -14.28
CA SER A 360 12.88 -11.34 -15.28
C SER A 360 12.09 -10.38 -16.15
N TYR A 361 10.92 -10.80 -16.66
CA TYR A 361 10.09 -9.97 -17.52
C TYR A 361 9.51 -8.76 -16.77
N SER A 362 9.04 -8.94 -15.54
CA SER A 362 8.53 -7.82 -14.73
C SER A 362 9.64 -6.83 -14.36
N ASN A 363 10.84 -7.31 -14.00
CA ASN A 363 11.97 -6.43 -13.70
C ASN A 363 12.41 -5.65 -14.95
N ASP A 364 12.39 -6.26 -16.11
CA ASP A 364 12.71 -5.61 -17.39
C ASP A 364 11.68 -4.50 -17.71
N THR A 365 10.40 -4.80 -17.61
CA THR A 365 9.33 -3.80 -17.77
C THR A 365 9.46 -2.62 -16.79
N ILE A 366 9.80 -2.91 -15.53
CA ILE A 366 10.05 -1.88 -14.51
C ILE A 366 11.31 -1.06 -14.85
N ALA A 367 12.36 -1.70 -15.37
CA ALA A 367 13.58 -1.01 -15.80
C ALA A 367 13.30 -0.05 -16.96
N ILE A 368 12.49 -0.46 -17.93
CA ILE A 368 12.06 0.39 -19.04
C ILE A 368 11.27 1.60 -18.52
N LEU A 369 10.32 1.38 -17.62
CA LEU A 369 9.54 2.46 -16.99
C LEU A 369 10.43 3.47 -16.25
N ARG A 370 11.48 3.00 -15.56
CA ARG A 370 12.45 3.86 -14.85
C ARG A 370 13.37 4.63 -15.81
N ALA A 371 13.73 4.02 -16.91
CA ALA A 371 14.55 4.68 -17.92
C ALA A 371 13.81 5.84 -18.60
N GLY A 372 12.48 5.81 -18.60
CA GLY A 372 11.67 6.82 -19.26
C GLY A 372 11.66 6.68 -20.79
N GLY A 373 11.21 7.74 -21.46
CA GLY A 373 11.14 7.76 -22.91
C GLY A 373 9.79 7.31 -23.47
N ARG A 374 9.78 7.06 -24.78
CA ARG A 374 8.53 6.79 -25.54
C ARG A 374 7.87 5.50 -25.09
N GLU A 375 8.62 4.40 -25.04
CA GLU A 375 8.11 3.07 -24.70
C GLU A 375 7.64 3.00 -23.26
N ALA A 376 8.35 3.65 -22.33
CA ALA A 376 7.90 3.80 -20.94
C ALA A 376 6.55 4.51 -20.85
N GLY A 377 6.38 5.60 -21.62
CA GLY A 377 5.11 6.32 -21.73
C GLY A 377 3.99 5.47 -22.33
N GLU A 378 4.28 4.63 -23.32
CA GLU A 378 3.31 3.70 -23.91
C GLU A 378 2.86 2.63 -22.90
N ILE A 379 3.81 2.05 -22.13
CA ILE A 379 3.51 1.08 -21.05
C ILE A 379 2.64 1.73 -19.98
N ALA A 380 3.04 2.90 -19.47
CA ALA A 380 2.28 3.58 -18.40
C ALA A 380 0.85 3.91 -18.84
N ARG A 381 0.68 4.41 -20.07
CA ARG A 381 -0.65 4.70 -20.63
C ARG A 381 -1.49 3.44 -20.81
N ALA A 382 -0.90 2.34 -21.27
CA ALA A 382 -1.61 1.07 -21.44
C ALA A 382 -2.14 0.56 -20.09
N ILE A 383 -1.31 0.62 -19.05
CA ILE A 383 -1.70 0.19 -17.70
C ILE A 383 -2.79 1.11 -17.14
N ARG A 384 -2.65 2.44 -17.23
CA ARG A 384 -3.69 3.39 -16.77
C ARG A 384 -5.04 3.15 -17.45
N ARG A 385 -5.04 2.92 -18.78
CA ARG A 385 -6.26 2.57 -19.52
C ARG A 385 -6.92 1.29 -19.04
N CYS A 386 -6.13 0.30 -18.62
CA CYS A 386 -6.64 -0.95 -18.06
C CYS A 386 -7.44 -0.72 -16.76
N PHE A 387 -7.18 0.37 -16.04
CA PHE A 387 -7.94 0.79 -14.86
C PHE A 387 -9.07 1.78 -15.17
N GLY A 388 -9.24 2.19 -16.41
CA GLY A 388 -10.20 3.21 -16.80
C GLY A 388 -9.80 4.63 -16.35
N VAL A 389 -8.50 4.85 -16.08
CA VAL A 389 -7.99 6.17 -15.69
C VAL A 389 -7.55 6.93 -16.94
N ASP A 390 -8.14 8.13 -17.17
CA ASP A 390 -7.85 8.97 -18.31
C ASP A 390 -6.38 9.41 -18.36
N THR A 391 -5.82 9.34 -19.55
CA THR A 391 -4.40 9.62 -19.85
C THR A 391 -4.12 11.10 -20.16
N THR A 392 -5.08 11.98 -19.99
CA THR A 392 -5.02 13.37 -20.47
C THR A 392 -4.08 14.30 -19.69
N ASN A 393 -3.50 13.88 -18.57
CA ASN A 393 -2.65 14.72 -17.71
C ASN A 393 -1.23 14.18 -17.49
N VAL A 394 -0.60 13.57 -18.50
CA VAL A 394 0.85 13.29 -18.45
C VAL A 394 1.55 14.25 -19.40
N LYS A 395 2.01 15.38 -18.83
CA LYS A 395 3.04 16.22 -19.46
C LYS A 395 4.42 15.68 -19.10
#